data_2e2c74d574d3ceb0e4c9ad7528a3bd6a
#
_entry.id   2e2c74d574d3ceb0e4c9ad7528a3bd6a
#
_cell.length_a   1.000
_cell.length_b   1.000
_cell.length_c   1.000
_cell.angle_alpha   90.00
_cell.angle_beta   90.00
_cell.angle_gamma   90.00
#
_symmetry.space_group_name_H-M   'P 1'
#
loop_
_entity.id
_entity.type
_entity.pdbx_description
1 polymer ?
#
loop_
_entity_poly.entity_id
_entity_poly.type
_entity_poly.pdbx_seq_one_letter_code
_entity_poly.pdbx_strand_id
1 'polypeptide(L)'
;MKLYLLPASVSRGSVLGYPDYGLLTATEMLNSAGNISKSVDIPLIADIDTGYGNPINVVRTVNDVIDQGIACAILEDQEWPKRCGHLDGKRVISIEEHVEKIRAVRSVSWESGLVIVARTDTRAELGLTDAIQRGNAYYEAGADVIFIEAPQTEEELGEIPSALPDIPLLANMIGGGKAPCLSAQDLEKLGFKLGVFALSGLFAATKGIEDCFRFLKENGTTSGFENRS
;
A
#
# COMPACT_ATOMS: atom_id res chain seq x y z
N MET A 1 -2.72 -17.22 -4.43
CA MET A 1 -1.31 -16.98 -4.03
C MET A 1 -1.32 -16.17 -2.75
N LYS A 2 -0.48 -16.48 -1.75
CA LYS A 2 -0.34 -15.65 -0.54
C LYS A 2 0.75 -14.63 -0.79
N LEU A 3 0.48 -13.36 -0.51
CA LEU A 3 1.41 -12.24 -0.62
C LEU A 3 1.53 -11.57 0.73
N TYR A 4 2.66 -10.96 1.02
CA TYR A 4 2.86 -10.14 2.20
C TYR A 4 2.96 -8.68 1.78
N LEU A 5 2.07 -7.82 2.29
CA LEU A 5 2.15 -6.38 2.10
C LEU A 5 2.83 -5.75 3.31
N LEU A 6 3.87 -4.95 3.06
CA LEU A 6 4.45 -4.04 4.04
C LEU A 6 3.99 -2.61 3.71
N PRO A 7 2.92 -2.10 4.35
CA PRO A 7 2.50 -0.72 4.19
C PRO A 7 3.51 0.23 4.85
N ALA A 8 3.68 1.40 4.27
CA ALA A 8 4.52 2.44 4.85
C ALA A 8 4.06 2.84 6.27
N SER A 9 2.74 2.83 6.53
CA SER A 9 2.15 3.09 7.86
C SER A 9 2.60 2.09 8.92
N VAL A 10 2.70 0.79 8.58
CA VAL A 10 3.20 -0.25 9.52
C VAL A 10 4.68 -0.05 9.79
N SER A 11 5.48 0.21 8.76
CA SER A 11 6.92 0.49 8.90
C SER A 11 7.16 1.73 9.78
N ARG A 12 6.41 2.81 9.58
CA ARG A 12 6.53 4.03 10.41
C ARG A 12 6.17 3.79 11.86
N GLY A 13 5.07 3.11 12.12
CA GLY A 13 4.67 2.75 13.49
C GLY A 13 5.71 1.88 14.18
N SER A 14 6.28 0.90 13.49
CA SER A 14 7.23 -0.06 14.05
C SER A 14 8.65 0.49 14.19
N VAL A 15 9.12 1.31 13.23
CA VAL A 15 10.49 1.84 13.20
C VAL A 15 10.62 3.16 13.95
N LEU A 16 9.68 4.08 13.74
CA LEU A 16 9.77 5.43 14.27
C LEU A 16 8.82 5.72 15.44
N GLY A 17 7.78 4.91 15.64
CA GLY A 17 6.72 5.20 16.62
C GLY A 17 5.87 6.44 16.27
N TYR A 18 5.85 6.85 14.99
CA TYR A 18 5.14 8.02 14.50
C TYR A 18 4.01 7.66 13.54
N PRO A 19 2.98 8.53 13.40
CA PRO A 19 1.94 8.36 12.40
C PRO A 19 2.45 8.57 10.98
N ASP A 20 1.65 8.15 10.00
CA ASP A 20 1.97 8.15 8.57
C ASP A 20 1.81 9.52 7.91
N TYR A 21 2.86 10.36 8.01
CA TYR A 21 2.96 11.71 7.42
C TYR A 21 4.20 11.90 6.53
N GLY A 22 4.66 10.85 5.84
CA GLY A 22 5.82 10.98 4.96
C GLY A 22 7.16 11.19 5.70
N LEU A 23 7.30 10.71 6.94
CA LEU A 23 8.50 10.90 7.75
C LEU A 23 9.59 9.85 7.48
N LEU A 24 9.21 8.68 6.97
CA LEU A 24 10.14 7.59 6.71
C LEU A 24 10.97 7.90 5.46
N THR A 25 12.27 7.69 5.55
CA THR A 25 13.16 7.80 4.39
C THR A 25 13.13 6.54 3.55
N ALA A 26 13.53 6.64 2.26
CA ALA A 26 13.69 5.47 1.39
C ALA A 26 14.56 4.39 2.03
N THR A 27 15.69 4.77 2.63
CA THR A 27 16.63 3.82 3.26
C THR A 27 16.00 3.05 4.42
N GLU A 28 15.26 3.73 5.29
CA GLU A 28 14.57 3.08 6.42
C GLU A 28 13.50 2.12 5.94
N MET A 29 12.70 2.53 4.94
CA MET A 29 11.65 1.70 4.35
C MET A 29 12.25 0.46 3.68
N LEU A 30 13.26 0.62 2.84
CA LEU A 30 13.89 -0.48 2.10
C LEU A 30 14.65 -1.43 3.02
N ASN A 31 15.31 -0.93 4.06
CA ASN A 31 15.94 -1.80 5.07
C ASN A 31 14.89 -2.67 5.78
N SER A 32 13.75 -2.08 6.17
CA SER A 32 12.65 -2.82 6.79
C SER A 32 12.09 -3.87 5.84
N ALA A 33 11.80 -3.48 4.59
CA ALA A 33 11.26 -4.38 3.57
C ALA A 33 12.25 -5.52 3.23
N GLY A 34 13.54 -5.22 3.07
CA GLY A 34 14.57 -6.21 2.78
C GLY A 34 14.77 -7.23 3.92
N ASN A 35 14.65 -6.79 5.18
CA ASN A 35 14.71 -7.71 6.32
C ASN A 35 13.51 -8.66 6.32
N ILE A 36 12.32 -8.17 6.00
CA ILE A 36 11.12 -9.01 5.90
C ILE A 36 11.22 -9.96 4.70
N SER A 37 11.62 -9.47 3.52
CA SER A 37 11.77 -10.27 2.31
C SER A 37 12.69 -11.49 2.54
N LYS A 38 13.79 -11.30 3.27
CA LYS A 38 14.74 -12.37 3.63
C LYS A 38 14.22 -13.33 4.71
N SER A 39 13.17 -12.97 5.42
CA SER A 39 12.63 -13.74 6.56
C SER A 39 11.41 -14.59 6.20
N VAL A 40 10.88 -14.46 4.97
CA VAL A 40 9.67 -15.16 4.52
C VAL A 40 9.87 -15.79 3.15
N ASP A 41 9.20 -16.93 2.90
CA ASP A 41 9.24 -17.64 1.61
C ASP A 41 8.11 -17.21 0.66
N ILE A 42 7.40 -16.14 0.97
CA ILE A 42 6.30 -15.61 0.14
C ILE A 42 6.70 -14.26 -0.45
N PRO A 43 6.19 -13.91 -1.66
CA PRO A 43 6.51 -12.64 -2.28
C PRO A 43 6.08 -11.45 -1.41
N LEU A 44 6.96 -10.45 -1.28
CA LEU A 44 6.70 -9.22 -0.55
C LEU A 44 6.25 -8.11 -1.51
N ILE A 45 5.21 -7.38 -1.11
CA ILE A 45 4.80 -6.10 -1.70
C ILE A 45 5.31 -4.99 -0.78
N ALA A 46 6.08 -4.04 -1.29
CA ALA A 46 6.53 -2.87 -0.55
C ALA A 46 5.81 -1.61 -1.02
N ASP A 47 5.35 -0.81 -0.08
CA ASP A 47 4.86 0.54 -0.35
C ASP A 47 6.07 1.49 -0.37
N ILE A 48 6.34 2.09 -1.52
CA ILE A 48 7.45 3.02 -1.72
C ILE A 48 6.99 4.48 -1.77
N ASP A 49 5.83 4.77 -1.18
CA ASP A 49 5.24 6.11 -1.14
C ASP A 49 5.19 6.75 -2.55
N THR A 50 5.65 7.99 -2.68
CA THR A 50 5.72 8.72 -3.97
C THR A 50 6.99 8.42 -4.78
N GLY A 51 7.81 7.44 -4.36
CA GLY A 51 9.10 7.08 -4.95
C GLY A 51 10.27 7.93 -4.46
N TYR A 52 10.05 8.75 -3.42
CA TYR A 52 11.04 9.60 -2.73
C TYR A 52 11.70 10.66 -3.62
N GLY A 53 10.96 11.17 -4.58
CA GLY A 53 11.40 12.31 -5.40
C GLY A 53 10.88 12.31 -6.84
N ASN A 54 11.69 12.86 -7.75
CA ASN A 54 11.38 12.94 -9.17
C ASN A 54 11.68 11.60 -9.89
N PRO A 55 11.42 11.44 -11.21
CA PRO A 55 11.66 10.18 -11.94
C PRO A 55 13.07 9.60 -11.77
N ILE A 56 14.13 10.43 -11.65
CA ILE A 56 15.51 9.95 -11.43
C ILE A 56 15.65 9.33 -10.03
N ASN A 57 15.04 9.92 -9.02
CA ASN A 57 15.03 9.36 -7.67
C ASN A 57 14.25 8.05 -7.62
N VAL A 58 13.12 7.97 -8.33
CA VAL A 58 12.29 6.75 -8.44
C VAL A 58 13.09 5.60 -9.06
N VAL A 59 13.88 5.85 -10.11
CA VAL A 59 14.80 4.84 -10.69
C VAL A 59 15.73 4.27 -9.63
N ARG A 60 16.36 5.12 -8.81
CA ARG A 60 17.24 4.66 -7.72
C ARG A 60 16.48 3.82 -6.71
N THR A 61 15.32 4.31 -6.25
CA THR A 61 14.49 3.59 -5.28
C THR A 61 14.10 2.21 -5.80
N VAL A 62 13.75 2.09 -7.08
CA VAL A 62 13.35 0.82 -7.70
C VAL A 62 14.52 -0.15 -7.85
N ASN A 63 15.71 0.33 -8.19
CA ASN A 63 16.92 -0.52 -8.18
C ASN A 63 17.16 -1.09 -6.78
N ASP A 64 17.06 -0.26 -5.75
CA ASP A 64 17.22 -0.70 -4.36
C ASP A 64 16.12 -1.71 -3.96
N VAL A 65 14.87 -1.56 -4.46
CA VAL A 65 13.75 -2.53 -4.28
C VAL A 65 14.11 -3.87 -4.90
N ILE A 66 14.63 -3.88 -6.13
CA ILE A 66 15.02 -5.09 -6.85
C ILE A 66 16.17 -5.79 -6.11
N ASP A 67 17.19 -5.06 -5.68
CA ASP A 67 18.35 -5.58 -4.95
C ASP A 67 17.96 -6.20 -3.60
N GLN A 68 16.88 -5.76 -2.97
CA GLN A 68 16.35 -6.35 -1.74
C GLN A 68 15.49 -7.60 -1.98
N GLY A 69 15.27 -8.01 -3.24
CA GLY A 69 14.46 -9.19 -3.57
C GLY A 69 12.96 -8.97 -3.33
N ILE A 70 12.48 -7.74 -3.41
CA ILE A 70 11.07 -7.39 -3.26
C ILE A 70 10.36 -7.68 -4.59
N ALA A 71 9.21 -8.35 -4.54
CA ALA A 71 8.51 -8.83 -5.73
C ALA A 71 7.56 -7.80 -6.35
N CYS A 72 7.11 -6.82 -5.56
CA CYS A 72 6.13 -5.83 -6.00
C CYS A 72 6.31 -4.51 -5.26
N ALA A 73 6.19 -3.39 -5.97
CA ALA A 73 6.25 -2.04 -5.42
C ALA A 73 4.94 -1.29 -5.68
N ILE A 74 4.42 -0.60 -4.64
CA ILE A 74 3.31 0.35 -4.76
C ILE A 74 3.89 1.75 -4.82
N LEU A 75 3.56 2.49 -5.89
CA LEU A 75 3.97 3.87 -6.14
C LEU A 75 2.72 4.75 -6.23
N GLU A 76 2.60 5.76 -5.35
CA GLU A 76 1.44 6.64 -5.29
C GLU A 76 1.67 8.02 -5.91
N ASP A 77 0.59 8.66 -6.37
CA ASP A 77 0.60 9.97 -7.05
C ASP A 77 0.42 11.17 -6.11
N GLN A 78 0.59 11.01 -4.80
CA GLN A 78 0.49 12.16 -3.88
C GLN A 78 1.64 13.16 -4.06
N GLU A 79 1.34 14.44 -3.77
CA GLU A 79 2.38 15.45 -3.54
C GLU A 79 3.14 15.14 -2.24
N TRP A 80 4.46 15.37 -2.25
CA TRP A 80 5.26 15.25 -1.03
C TRP A 80 5.17 16.54 -0.17
N PRO A 81 5.06 16.44 1.17
CA PRO A 81 5.00 15.24 1.99
C PRO A 81 3.62 14.58 1.94
N LYS A 82 3.61 13.29 1.67
CA LYS A 82 2.38 12.51 1.56
C LYS A 82 1.67 12.32 2.89
N ARG A 83 0.39 11.90 2.83
CA ARG A 83 -0.42 11.52 3.99
C ARG A 83 -1.01 10.13 3.79
N CYS A 84 -1.37 9.45 4.89
CA CYS A 84 -2.12 8.20 4.80
C CYS A 84 -3.39 8.37 3.94
N GLY A 85 -3.68 7.40 3.07
CA GLY A 85 -4.81 7.42 2.14
C GLY A 85 -6.18 7.65 2.77
N HIS A 86 -6.33 7.32 4.05
CA HIS A 86 -7.57 7.54 4.81
C HIS A 86 -7.63 8.89 5.58
N LEU A 87 -6.59 9.72 5.51
CA LEU A 87 -6.59 11.08 6.08
C LEU A 87 -7.04 12.12 5.06
N ASP A 88 -7.50 13.29 5.57
CA ASP A 88 -7.90 14.41 4.75
C ASP A 88 -6.72 15.32 4.36
N GLY A 89 -6.94 16.18 3.34
CA GLY A 89 -5.98 17.18 2.90
C GLY A 89 -4.81 16.60 2.11
N LYS A 90 -5.03 15.48 1.43
CA LYS A 90 -4.12 14.97 0.40
C LYS A 90 -4.16 15.89 -0.83
N ARG A 91 -3.07 15.95 -1.56
CA ARG A 91 -2.98 16.52 -2.89
C ARG A 91 -2.24 15.56 -3.80
N VAL A 92 -2.59 15.57 -5.07
CA VAL A 92 -2.00 14.70 -6.08
C VAL A 92 -1.23 15.52 -7.12
N ILE A 93 -0.15 14.94 -7.63
CA ILE A 93 0.59 15.50 -8.76
C ILE A 93 -0.23 15.33 -10.06
N SER A 94 0.20 15.97 -11.15
CA SER A 94 -0.47 15.80 -12.44
C SER A 94 -0.38 14.35 -12.96
N ILE A 95 -1.29 13.97 -13.84
CA ILE A 95 -1.28 12.66 -14.51
C ILE A 95 0.05 12.47 -15.23
N GLU A 96 0.50 13.48 -15.96
CA GLU A 96 1.72 13.46 -16.77
C GLU A 96 2.95 13.22 -15.91
N GLU A 97 3.04 13.88 -14.74
CA GLU A 97 4.18 13.71 -13.84
C GLU A 97 4.24 12.29 -13.29
N HIS A 98 3.09 11.71 -12.88
CA HIS A 98 3.08 10.33 -12.38
C HIS A 98 3.33 9.30 -13.49
N VAL A 99 2.81 9.53 -14.69
CA VAL A 99 3.11 8.74 -15.90
C VAL A 99 4.62 8.68 -16.17
N GLU A 100 5.33 9.81 -16.06
CA GLU A 100 6.78 9.82 -16.23
C GLU A 100 7.52 9.05 -15.13
N LYS A 101 7.02 9.08 -13.88
CA LYS A 101 7.55 8.23 -12.80
C LYS A 101 7.36 6.74 -13.12
N ILE A 102 6.18 6.33 -13.58
CA ILE A 102 5.89 4.93 -13.95
C ILE A 102 6.77 4.48 -15.12
N ARG A 103 6.94 5.30 -16.15
CA ARG A 103 7.84 5.02 -17.29
C ARG A 103 9.29 4.87 -16.84
N ALA A 104 9.73 5.72 -15.92
CA ALA A 104 11.06 5.63 -15.33
C ALA A 104 11.27 4.32 -14.56
N VAL A 105 10.28 3.91 -13.76
CA VAL A 105 10.28 2.59 -13.09
C VAL A 105 10.38 1.48 -14.13
N ARG A 106 9.53 1.49 -15.15
CA ARG A 106 9.48 0.42 -16.16
C ARG A 106 10.80 0.30 -16.92
N SER A 107 11.47 1.41 -17.19
CA SER A 107 12.74 1.40 -17.92
C SER A 107 13.85 0.59 -17.25
N VAL A 108 13.80 0.40 -15.94
CA VAL A 108 14.80 -0.33 -15.15
C VAL A 108 14.29 -1.64 -14.56
N SER A 109 12.99 -1.86 -14.52
CA SER A 109 12.39 -3.04 -13.92
C SER A 109 11.96 -4.12 -14.93
N TRP A 110 12.03 -3.86 -16.23
CA TRP A 110 11.50 -4.75 -17.28
C TRP A 110 12.02 -6.19 -17.18
N GLU A 111 13.32 -6.36 -16.97
CA GLU A 111 13.97 -7.68 -16.90
C GLU A 111 13.95 -8.30 -15.49
N SER A 112 13.65 -7.52 -14.46
CA SER A 112 13.70 -7.98 -13.07
C SER A 112 12.47 -8.80 -12.65
N GLY A 113 11.36 -8.70 -13.40
CA GLY A 113 10.09 -9.30 -13.01
C GLY A 113 9.38 -8.57 -11.86
N LEU A 114 9.83 -7.37 -11.46
CA LEU A 114 9.17 -6.54 -10.46
C LEU A 114 7.78 -6.10 -10.93
N VAL A 115 6.76 -6.40 -10.13
CA VAL A 115 5.38 -5.95 -10.38
C VAL A 115 5.22 -4.52 -9.88
N ILE A 116 4.64 -3.65 -10.72
CA ILE A 116 4.38 -2.25 -10.39
C ILE A 116 2.90 -2.04 -10.15
N VAL A 117 2.55 -1.65 -8.94
CA VAL A 117 1.21 -1.17 -8.60
C VAL A 117 1.22 0.35 -8.63
N ALA A 118 0.52 0.94 -9.58
CA ALA A 118 0.31 2.40 -9.58
C ALA A 118 -0.93 2.73 -8.75
N ARG A 119 -0.73 3.51 -7.71
CA ARG A 119 -1.78 3.96 -6.80
C ARG A 119 -2.15 5.41 -7.11
N THR A 120 -3.46 5.70 -7.12
CA THR A 120 -3.97 7.06 -7.11
C THR A 120 -4.78 7.35 -5.85
N ASP A 121 -4.51 8.49 -5.25
CA ASP A 121 -5.24 9.03 -4.10
C ASP A 121 -6.25 10.13 -4.50
N THR A 122 -6.42 10.37 -5.80
CA THR A 122 -7.23 11.47 -6.33
C THR A 122 -8.72 11.34 -6.05
N ARG A 123 -9.23 10.10 -5.78
CA ARG A 123 -10.66 9.90 -5.47
C ARG A 123 -11.14 10.84 -4.35
N ALA A 124 -10.32 11.10 -3.35
CA ALA A 124 -10.68 11.97 -2.23
C ALA A 124 -10.71 13.45 -2.58
N GLU A 125 -9.99 13.88 -3.63
CA GLU A 125 -9.81 15.27 -4.03
C GLU A 125 -10.64 15.63 -5.27
N LEU A 126 -10.55 14.83 -6.34
CA LEU A 126 -11.14 15.10 -7.65
C LEU A 126 -12.29 14.13 -8.02
N GLY A 127 -12.55 13.12 -7.19
CA GLY A 127 -13.64 12.16 -7.39
C GLY A 127 -13.24 10.90 -8.14
N LEU A 128 -14.21 9.97 -8.26
CA LEU A 128 -13.98 8.64 -8.82
C LEU A 128 -13.68 8.67 -10.33
N THR A 129 -14.32 9.55 -11.08
CA THR A 129 -14.12 9.68 -12.54
C THR A 129 -12.66 10.04 -12.86
N ASP A 130 -12.06 10.99 -12.15
CA ASP A 130 -10.64 11.34 -12.31
C ASP A 130 -9.74 10.16 -11.90
N ALA A 131 -10.07 9.47 -10.82
CA ALA A 131 -9.31 8.30 -10.38
C ALA A 131 -9.29 7.17 -11.43
N ILE A 132 -10.42 6.91 -12.10
CA ILE A 132 -10.52 5.94 -13.18
C ILE A 132 -9.70 6.40 -14.40
N GLN A 133 -9.78 7.67 -14.77
CA GLN A 133 -8.98 8.24 -15.87
C GLN A 133 -7.47 8.08 -15.59
N ARG A 134 -7.02 8.37 -14.36
CA ARG A 134 -5.64 8.15 -13.93
C ARG A 134 -5.25 6.69 -14.00
N GLY A 135 -6.12 5.79 -13.52
CA GLY A 135 -5.90 4.34 -13.57
C GLY A 135 -5.59 3.86 -15.00
N ASN A 136 -6.38 4.28 -15.98
CA ASN A 136 -6.12 4.00 -17.41
C ASN A 136 -4.76 4.53 -17.87
N ALA A 137 -4.46 5.81 -17.60
CA ALA A 137 -3.21 6.43 -18.02
C ALA A 137 -1.98 5.76 -17.40
N TYR A 138 -2.08 5.32 -16.13
CA TYR A 138 -1.01 4.64 -15.42
C TYR A 138 -0.77 3.22 -15.94
N TYR A 139 -1.84 2.51 -16.29
CA TYR A 139 -1.73 1.21 -16.94
C TYR A 139 -1.08 1.31 -18.32
N GLU A 140 -1.50 2.27 -19.15
CA GLU A 140 -0.89 2.56 -20.44
C GLU A 140 0.59 2.99 -20.33
N ALA A 141 0.98 3.63 -19.23
CA ALA A 141 2.36 3.98 -18.93
C ALA A 141 3.24 2.79 -18.53
N GLY A 142 2.63 1.61 -18.26
CA GLY A 142 3.34 0.37 -17.97
C GLY A 142 3.20 -0.13 -16.53
N ALA A 143 2.25 0.37 -15.74
CA ALA A 143 1.89 -0.26 -14.47
C ALA A 143 1.25 -1.64 -14.73
N ASP A 144 1.51 -2.61 -13.87
CA ASP A 144 0.93 -3.97 -13.99
C ASP A 144 -0.41 -4.08 -13.28
N VAL A 145 -0.61 -3.28 -12.24
CA VAL A 145 -1.81 -3.29 -11.38
C VAL A 145 -2.19 -1.85 -11.05
N ILE A 146 -3.48 -1.57 -11.03
CA ILE A 146 -3.99 -0.26 -10.63
C ILE A 146 -4.65 -0.35 -9.26
N PHE A 147 -4.38 0.66 -8.43
CA PHE A 147 -4.92 0.80 -7.11
C PHE A 147 -5.55 2.19 -6.92
N ILE A 148 -6.88 2.25 -6.86
CA ILE A 148 -7.62 3.47 -6.52
C ILE A 148 -7.88 3.45 -5.00
N GLU A 149 -7.28 4.41 -4.28
CA GLU A 149 -7.34 4.46 -2.82
C GLU A 149 -8.68 5.02 -2.33
N ALA A 150 -9.22 4.38 -1.28
CA ALA A 150 -10.36 4.82 -0.48
C ALA A 150 -11.64 5.13 -1.28
N PRO A 151 -12.15 4.21 -2.14
CA PRO A 151 -13.52 4.29 -2.61
C PRO A 151 -14.45 4.31 -1.39
N GLN A 152 -15.54 5.11 -1.45
CA GLN A 152 -16.33 5.42 -0.24
C GLN A 152 -17.57 4.56 -0.10
N THR A 153 -18.01 3.89 -1.17
CA THR A 153 -19.20 3.04 -1.15
C THR A 153 -18.94 1.71 -1.86
N GLU A 154 -19.83 0.73 -1.64
CA GLU A 154 -19.75 -0.55 -2.37
C GLU A 154 -20.07 -0.37 -3.85
N GLU A 155 -20.90 0.62 -4.20
CA GLU A 155 -21.20 0.97 -5.59
C GLU A 155 -19.92 1.46 -6.29
N GLU A 156 -19.12 2.33 -5.66
CA GLU A 156 -17.84 2.77 -6.20
C GLU A 156 -16.85 1.61 -6.37
N LEU A 157 -16.81 0.68 -5.40
CA LEU A 157 -16.00 -0.54 -5.52
C LEU A 157 -16.45 -1.40 -6.72
N GLY A 158 -17.75 -1.45 -7.02
CA GLY A 158 -18.26 -2.17 -8.19
C GLY A 158 -18.04 -1.43 -9.52
N GLU A 159 -18.05 -0.08 -9.49
CA GLU A 159 -17.84 0.77 -10.66
C GLU A 159 -16.39 0.68 -11.18
N ILE A 160 -15.39 0.62 -10.29
CA ILE A 160 -13.98 0.57 -10.66
C ILE A 160 -13.65 -0.59 -11.61
N PRO A 161 -13.94 -1.87 -11.30
CA PRO A 161 -13.68 -2.97 -12.22
C PRO A 161 -14.53 -2.92 -13.49
N SER A 162 -15.73 -2.35 -13.42
CA SER A 162 -16.60 -2.18 -14.59
C SER A 162 -16.04 -1.16 -15.58
N ALA A 163 -15.39 -0.11 -15.09
CA ALA A 163 -14.77 0.93 -15.90
C ALA A 163 -13.36 0.54 -16.39
N LEU A 164 -12.69 -0.41 -15.72
CA LEU A 164 -11.33 -0.89 -16.00
C LEU A 164 -11.30 -2.43 -16.20
N PRO A 165 -12.09 -2.99 -17.16
CA PRO A 165 -12.39 -4.44 -17.18
C PRO A 165 -11.19 -5.34 -17.44
N ASP A 166 -10.18 -4.88 -18.19
CA ASP A 166 -9.01 -5.65 -18.60
C ASP A 166 -7.77 -5.36 -17.74
N ILE A 167 -7.90 -4.49 -16.74
CA ILE A 167 -6.80 -4.03 -15.91
C ILE A 167 -6.81 -4.80 -14.59
N PRO A 168 -5.69 -5.42 -14.18
CA PRO A 168 -5.58 -5.99 -12.84
C PRO A 168 -5.72 -4.90 -11.76
N LEU A 169 -6.62 -5.13 -10.80
CA LEU A 169 -6.97 -4.16 -9.77
C LEU A 169 -6.62 -4.67 -8.38
N LEU A 170 -6.15 -3.76 -7.53
CA LEU A 170 -5.93 -3.96 -6.11
C LEU A 170 -6.94 -3.14 -5.31
N ALA A 171 -7.54 -3.76 -4.29
CA ALA A 171 -8.37 -3.10 -3.28
C ALA A 171 -7.74 -3.18 -1.90
N ASN A 172 -7.83 -2.09 -1.12
CA ASN A 172 -7.31 -2.00 0.25
C ASN A 172 -8.47 -1.98 1.24
N MET A 173 -8.50 -2.97 2.15
CA MET A 173 -9.52 -3.16 3.17
C MET A 173 -8.96 -2.78 4.55
N ILE A 174 -9.42 -1.65 5.07
CA ILE A 174 -9.04 -1.18 6.41
C ILE A 174 -10.28 -1.12 7.28
N GLY A 175 -10.33 -1.95 8.31
CA GLY A 175 -11.42 -1.93 9.29
C GLY A 175 -11.53 -0.56 9.97
N GLY A 176 -12.72 0.06 9.90
CA GLY A 176 -12.93 1.42 10.41
C GLY A 176 -12.37 2.54 9.53
N GLY A 177 -11.88 2.23 8.32
CA GLY A 177 -11.46 3.20 7.31
C GLY A 177 -12.62 3.84 6.55
N LYS A 178 -12.30 4.62 5.51
CA LYS A 178 -13.31 5.28 4.64
C LYS A 178 -13.95 4.32 3.65
N ALA A 179 -13.18 3.32 3.18
CA ALA A 179 -13.68 2.31 2.25
C ALA A 179 -14.53 1.25 2.98
N PRO A 180 -15.60 0.72 2.35
CA PRO A 180 -16.29 -0.48 2.84
C PRO A 180 -15.32 -1.65 2.95
N CYS A 181 -15.43 -2.43 4.03
CA CYS A 181 -14.56 -3.58 4.28
C CYS A 181 -15.24 -4.87 3.80
N LEU A 182 -14.92 -5.29 2.59
CA LEU A 182 -15.45 -6.50 1.99
C LEU A 182 -14.53 -7.72 2.23
N SER A 183 -15.07 -8.92 2.11
CA SER A 183 -14.28 -10.14 2.13
C SER A 183 -13.44 -10.29 0.84
N ALA A 184 -12.37 -11.08 0.91
CA ALA A 184 -11.57 -11.39 -0.29
C ALA A 184 -12.41 -12.06 -1.39
N GLN A 185 -13.41 -12.87 -1.01
CA GLN A 185 -14.33 -13.53 -1.95
C GLN A 185 -15.26 -12.53 -2.64
N ASP A 186 -15.74 -11.50 -1.92
CA ASP A 186 -16.62 -10.50 -2.51
C ASP A 186 -15.83 -9.55 -3.42
N LEU A 187 -14.59 -9.21 -3.07
CA LEU A 187 -13.68 -8.46 -3.96
C LEU A 187 -13.40 -9.24 -5.26
N GLU A 188 -13.18 -10.56 -5.18
CA GLU A 188 -12.97 -11.41 -6.35
C GLU A 188 -14.21 -11.41 -7.27
N LYS A 189 -15.43 -11.50 -6.69
CA LYS A 189 -16.70 -11.44 -7.45
C LYS A 189 -16.87 -10.08 -8.15
N LEU A 190 -16.41 -8.98 -7.53
CA LEU A 190 -16.42 -7.66 -8.14
C LEU A 190 -15.40 -7.51 -9.27
N GLY A 191 -14.37 -8.37 -9.35
CA GLY A 191 -13.36 -8.36 -10.41
C GLY A 191 -11.95 -7.96 -9.95
N PHE A 192 -11.74 -7.63 -8.68
CA PHE A 192 -10.41 -7.36 -8.14
C PHE A 192 -9.53 -8.62 -8.17
N LYS A 193 -8.24 -8.44 -8.49
CA LYS A 193 -7.25 -9.52 -8.53
C LYS A 193 -6.44 -9.61 -7.25
N LEU A 194 -6.32 -8.49 -6.53
CA LEU A 194 -5.58 -8.41 -5.27
C LEU A 194 -6.47 -7.70 -4.23
N GLY A 195 -6.54 -8.30 -3.03
CA GLY A 195 -7.14 -7.68 -1.84
C GLY A 195 -6.10 -7.59 -0.73
N VAL A 196 -5.89 -6.42 -0.17
CA VAL A 196 -4.96 -6.22 0.95
C VAL A 196 -5.72 -5.78 2.20
N PHE A 197 -5.30 -6.29 3.36
CA PHE A 197 -5.83 -5.97 4.68
C PHE A 197 -4.70 -5.32 5.47
N ALA A 198 -4.30 -4.14 5.01
CA ALA A 198 -3.03 -3.50 5.32
C ALA A 198 -2.73 -3.32 6.82
N LEU A 199 -3.72 -2.98 7.63
CA LEU A 199 -3.54 -2.65 9.06
C LEU A 199 -4.00 -3.74 10.02
N SER A 200 -4.61 -4.83 9.53
CA SER A 200 -5.21 -5.86 10.40
C SER A 200 -4.20 -6.50 11.35
N GLY A 201 -3.01 -6.83 10.83
CA GLY A 201 -1.94 -7.40 11.66
C GLY A 201 -1.41 -6.41 12.71
N LEU A 202 -1.24 -5.14 12.35
CA LEU A 202 -0.80 -4.10 13.28
C LEU A 202 -1.82 -3.88 14.40
N PHE A 203 -3.11 -3.78 14.07
CA PHE A 203 -4.17 -3.61 15.07
C PHE A 203 -4.26 -4.82 16.01
N ALA A 204 -4.17 -6.03 15.48
CA ALA A 204 -4.18 -7.25 16.28
C ALA A 204 -2.97 -7.31 17.23
N ALA A 205 -1.76 -7.00 16.74
CA ALA A 205 -0.55 -6.97 17.54
C ALA A 205 -0.61 -5.91 18.63
N THR A 206 -1.04 -4.68 18.30
CA THR A 206 -1.21 -3.58 19.25
C THR A 206 -2.19 -3.96 20.36
N LYS A 207 -3.34 -4.51 19.97
CA LYS A 207 -4.35 -4.96 20.94
C LYS A 207 -3.82 -6.05 21.87
N GLY A 208 -3.12 -7.05 21.33
CA GLY A 208 -2.50 -8.12 22.12
C GLY A 208 -1.46 -7.59 23.10
N ILE A 209 -0.63 -6.64 22.68
CA ILE A 209 0.37 -5.99 23.55
C ILE A 209 -0.30 -5.18 24.66
N GLU A 210 -1.31 -4.37 24.36
CA GLU A 210 -2.07 -3.61 25.35
C GLU A 210 -2.73 -4.53 26.39
N ASP A 211 -3.36 -5.61 25.94
CA ASP A 211 -4.03 -6.55 26.82
C ASP A 211 -3.04 -7.27 27.73
N CYS A 212 -1.87 -7.66 27.21
CA CYS A 212 -0.80 -8.25 28.00
C CYS A 212 -0.30 -7.30 29.10
N PHE A 213 0.01 -6.04 28.76
CA PHE A 213 0.47 -5.09 29.76
C PHE A 213 -0.62 -4.64 30.75
N ARG A 214 -1.88 -4.61 30.33
CA ARG A 214 -3.00 -4.40 31.24
C ARG A 214 -3.09 -5.54 32.24
N PHE A 215 -3.02 -6.78 31.78
CA PHE A 215 -3.01 -7.96 32.64
C PHE A 215 -1.84 -7.96 33.62
N LEU A 216 -0.63 -7.63 33.13
CA LEU A 216 0.54 -7.50 34.01
C LEU A 216 0.34 -6.44 35.12
N LYS A 217 -0.22 -5.29 34.76
CA LYS A 217 -0.49 -4.20 35.72
C LYS A 217 -1.50 -4.62 36.80
N GLU A 218 -2.51 -5.39 36.41
CA GLU A 218 -3.57 -5.83 37.34
C GLU A 218 -3.14 -7.00 38.23
N ASN A 219 -2.29 -7.91 37.76
CA ASN A 219 -1.98 -9.17 38.43
C ASN A 219 -0.51 -9.25 38.93
N GLY A 220 0.35 -8.31 38.54
CA GLY A 220 1.76 -8.32 38.89
C GLY A 220 2.58 -9.43 38.20
N THR A 221 1.99 -10.15 37.25
CA THR A 221 2.60 -11.24 36.47
C THR A 221 1.92 -11.39 35.14
N THR A 222 2.61 -11.98 34.13
CA THR A 222 2.02 -12.40 32.87
C THR A 222 1.60 -13.87 32.82
N SER A 223 1.86 -14.62 33.92
CA SER A 223 1.46 -16.03 34.01
C SER A 223 -0.06 -16.18 33.88
N GLY A 224 -0.49 -17.02 32.94
CA GLY A 224 -1.90 -17.23 32.62
C GLY A 224 -2.46 -16.28 31.54
N PHE A 225 -1.70 -15.32 31.03
CA PHE A 225 -2.11 -14.49 29.88
C PHE A 225 -2.10 -15.30 28.58
N GLU A 226 -1.12 -16.18 28.41
CA GLU A 226 -0.94 -17.04 27.24
C GLU A 226 -2.13 -17.96 26.92
N ASN A 227 -3.00 -18.20 27.91
CA ASN A 227 -4.22 -19.05 27.74
C ASN A 227 -5.47 -18.22 27.38
N ARG A 228 -5.35 -16.92 27.08
CA ARG A 228 -6.45 -16.02 26.75
C ARG A 228 -6.54 -15.69 25.24
N SER A 229 -5.65 -16.26 24.43
CA SER A 229 -5.62 -16.09 22.96
C SER A 229 -6.52 -17.07 22.22
#